data_742ba954c902409c17de3b2dff827e60
#
_entry.id   742ba954c902409c17de3b2dff827e60
#
_cell.length_a   1.000
_cell.length_b   1.000
_cell.length_c   1.000
_cell.angle_alpha   90.00
_cell.angle_beta   90.00
_cell.angle_gamma   90.00
#
_symmetry.space_group_name_H-M   'P 1'
#
loop_
_entity.id
_entity.type
_entity.pdbx_description
1 polymer ?
#
loop_
_entity_poly.entity_id
_entity_poly.type
_entity_poly.pdbx_seq_one_letter_code
_entity_poly.pdbx_strand_id
1 'polypeptide(L)'
;CPGCRTTMARTNGDVSILTTESTQIRIDEVRQIVLRAQTAPSQGRWRVIVIEDADRMMERTANVLLKAIEEPPERTVWLLCAPSAEDMITTIRSRCRHLGLRIPDPHAVADLLVRRDGVDPADALSAARAAQSHIGLARALAKDPKMRQRRRQIITAPAQVRSVGEAVFAAEDLLAIAKTQAESQSEERNAREKAELMRQLGMEEGQSPASHQRARIRELEEDQKRRSKRAIQDSLDRALVDLLGIYRDVLMRQLGTDQEPINDDCLDLIDQLCAQSTPQQTMKRVQAIEEARK
;
A
#
# COMPACT_ATOMS: atom_id res chain seq x y z
N CYS A 1 -14.32 -23.34 6.52
CA CYS A 1 -14.30 -23.90 7.90
C CYS A 1 -14.40 -22.77 8.95
N PRO A 2 -14.74 -23.06 10.23
CA PRO A 2 -14.83 -22.04 11.28
C PRO A 2 -13.53 -21.23 11.45
N GLY A 3 -12.37 -21.91 11.47
CA GLY A 3 -11.07 -21.26 11.58
C GLY A 3 -10.81 -20.23 10.49
N CYS A 4 -11.11 -20.53 9.22
CA CYS A 4 -10.98 -19.56 8.12
C CYS A 4 -11.89 -18.34 8.33
N ARG A 5 -13.15 -18.55 8.73
CA ARG A 5 -14.10 -17.45 8.94
C ARG A 5 -13.67 -16.53 10.08
N THR A 6 -13.26 -17.09 11.21
CA THR A 6 -12.82 -16.31 12.38
C THR A 6 -11.50 -15.57 12.10
N THR A 7 -10.56 -16.19 11.35
CA THR A 7 -9.32 -15.53 10.94
C THR A 7 -9.60 -14.35 10.02
N MET A 8 -10.44 -14.54 8.99
CA MET A 8 -10.81 -13.44 8.07
C MET A 8 -11.59 -12.32 8.77
N ALA A 9 -12.41 -12.66 9.76
CA ALA A 9 -13.12 -11.70 10.61
C ALA A 9 -12.23 -11.09 11.71
N ARG A 10 -10.95 -11.47 11.81
CA ARG A 10 -10.01 -11.04 12.88
C ARG A 10 -10.51 -11.34 14.30
N THR A 11 -11.34 -12.37 14.47
CA THR A 11 -11.91 -12.81 15.76
C THR A 11 -11.32 -14.13 16.25
N ASN A 12 -10.35 -14.71 15.53
CA ASN A 12 -9.68 -15.93 15.94
C ASN A 12 -8.69 -15.65 17.08
N GLY A 13 -8.89 -16.26 18.26
CA GLY A 13 -8.04 -16.06 19.42
C GLY A 13 -6.58 -16.54 19.25
N ASP A 14 -6.34 -17.49 18.33
CA ASP A 14 -5.01 -18.06 18.08
C ASP A 14 -4.29 -17.43 16.90
N VAL A 15 -4.94 -16.50 16.18
CA VAL A 15 -4.32 -15.73 15.08
C VAL A 15 -4.28 -14.25 15.46
N SER A 16 -3.08 -13.71 15.56
CA SER A 16 -2.88 -12.29 15.84
C SER A 16 -2.26 -11.63 14.59
N ILE A 17 -2.87 -10.57 14.11
CA ILE A 17 -2.41 -9.83 12.95
C ILE A 17 -2.03 -8.43 13.40
N LEU A 18 -0.76 -8.07 13.24
CA LEU A 18 -0.26 -6.72 13.42
C LEU A 18 -0.27 -6.02 12.06
N THR A 19 -1.12 -5.03 11.95
CA THR A 19 -1.21 -4.14 10.78
C THR A 19 -1.02 -2.73 11.28
N THR A 20 -0.05 -1.99 10.74
CA THR A 20 0.11 -0.59 11.08
C THR A 20 -0.59 0.30 10.07
N GLU A 21 -1.28 1.30 10.54
CA GLU A 21 -1.84 2.39 9.71
C GLU A 21 -0.89 3.60 9.66
N SER A 22 0.27 3.50 10.30
CA SER A 22 1.33 4.50 10.30
C SER A 22 2.41 4.18 9.27
N THR A 23 3.29 5.13 9.01
CA THR A 23 4.46 4.94 8.14
C THR A 23 5.49 3.98 8.74
N GLN A 24 5.44 3.74 10.06
CA GLN A 24 6.35 2.86 10.78
C GLN A 24 5.60 2.05 11.83
N ILE A 25 6.04 0.81 12.05
CA ILE A 25 5.55 -0.04 13.16
C ILE A 25 6.21 0.41 14.45
N ARG A 26 5.39 0.73 15.47
CA ARG A 26 5.89 1.20 16.76
C ARG A 26 6.42 0.06 17.62
N ILE A 27 7.42 0.37 18.44
CA ILE A 27 8.04 -0.60 19.35
C ILE A 27 7.01 -1.23 20.34
N ASP A 28 6.03 -0.44 20.78
CA ASP A 28 5.02 -0.92 21.73
C ASP A 28 4.03 -1.90 21.08
N GLU A 29 3.72 -1.71 19.79
CA GLU A 29 2.90 -2.66 19.01
C GLU A 29 3.61 -4.01 18.91
N VAL A 30 4.93 -3.98 18.62
CA VAL A 30 5.73 -5.22 18.56
C VAL A 30 5.86 -5.87 19.95
N ARG A 31 6.05 -5.11 21.00
CA ARG A 31 6.07 -5.66 22.37
C ARG A 31 4.76 -6.38 22.72
N GLN A 32 3.63 -5.78 22.39
CA GLN A 32 2.33 -6.40 22.63
C GLN A 32 2.14 -7.71 21.86
N ILE A 33 2.55 -7.75 20.60
CA ILE A 33 2.43 -8.95 19.78
C ILE A 33 3.38 -10.06 20.25
N VAL A 34 4.59 -9.71 20.73
CA VAL A 34 5.53 -10.65 21.34
C VAL A 34 4.96 -11.24 22.63
N LEU A 35 4.32 -10.44 23.48
CA LEU A 35 3.64 -10.94 24.68
C LEU A 35 2.51 -11.92 24.33
N ARG A 36 1.71 -11.62 23.31
CA ARG A 36 0.67 -12.53 22.81
C ARG A 36 1.25 -13.83 22.28
N ALA A 37 2.40 -13.79 21.62
CA ALA A 37 3.07 -14.97 21.08
C ALA A 37 3.48 -15.97 22.20
N GLN A 38 3.75 -15.49 23.42
CA GLN A 38 4.14 -16.31 24.55
C GLN A 38 2.98 -17.11 25.16
N THR A 39 1.73 -16.80 24.82
CA THR A 39 0.58 -17.54 25.32
C THR A 39 0.31 -18.79 24.46
N ALA A 40 -0.01 -19.92 25.08
CA ALA A 40 -0.37 -21.14 24.36
C ALA A 40 -1.61 -20.93 23.47
N PRO A 41 -1.73 -21.64 22.33
CA PRO A 41 -2.95 -21.62 21.53
C PRO A 41 -4.15 -22.12 22.34
N SER A 42 -5.33 -21.50 22.16
CA SER A 42 -6.53 -21.76 22.94
C SER A 42 -7.51 -22.72 22.29
N GLN A 43 -7.62 -22.66 20.95
CA GLN A 43 -8.59 -23.46 20.17
C GLN A 43 -7.91 -24.31 19.11
N GLY A 44 -6.81 -23.80 18.52
CA GLY A 44 -6.06 -24.45 17.47
C GLY A 44 -4.84 -25.24 17.98
N ARG A 45 -4.14 -25.86 17.03
CA ARG A 45 -2.87 -26.52 17.32
C ARG A 45 -1.69 -25.53 17.36
N TRP A 46 -1.83 -24.40 16.69
CA TRP A 46 -0.78 -23.42 16.48
C TRP A 46 -1.27 -22.03 16.80
N ARG A 47 -0.42 -21.24 17.40
CA ARG A 47 -0.54 -19.79 17.46
C ARG A 47 0.15 -19.19 16.26
N VAL A 48 -0.56 -18.35 15.53
CA VAL A 48 -0.03 -17.71 14.30
C VAL A 48 0.03 -16.20 14.52
N ILE A 49 1.21 -15.66 14.36
CA ILE A 49 1.46 -14.22 14.44
C ILE A 49 1.79 -13.74 13.02
N VAL A 50 0.99 -12.82 12.52
CA VAL A 50 1.21 -12.18 11.21
C VAL A 50 1.60 -10.73 11.45
N ILE A 51 2.68 -10.29 10.84
CA ILE A 51 3.08 -8.87 10.79
C ILE A 51 3.03 -8.45 9.33
N GLU A 52 2.05 -7.60 9.00
CA GLU A 52 1.93 -6.98 7.69
C GLU A 52 2.89 -5.78 7.59
N ASP A 53 3.42 -5.51 6.40
CA ASP A 53 4.39 -4.43 6.14
C ASP A 53 5.60 -4.46 7.11
N ALA A 54 6.19 -5.63 7.31
CA ALA A 54 7.27 -5.82 8.28
C ALA A 54 8.57 -5.06 7.92
N ASP A 55 8.72 -4.63 6.67
CA ASP A 55 9.75 -3.70 6.18
C ASP A 55 9.68 -2.33 6.86
N ARG A 56 8.51 -1.94 7.38
CA ARG A 56 8.31 -0.67 8.10
C ARG A 56 8.78 -0.70 9.56
N MET A 57 9.40 -1.79 10.00
CA MET A 57 10.05 -1.82 11.31
C MET A 57 11.43 -1.18 11.24
N MET A 58 11.67 -0.18 12.09
CA MET A 58 13.02 0.34 12.30
C MET A 58 13.87 -0.69 13.06
N GLU A 59 15.19 -0.61 12.92
CA GLU A 59 16.15 -1.51 13.54
C GLU A 59 15.90 -1.71 15.06
N ARG A 60 15.64 -0.60 15.79
CA ARG A 60 15.31 -0.66 17.21
C ARG A 60 14.04 -1.46 17.52
N THR A 61 13.03 -1.38 16.66
CA THR A 61 11.77 -2.12 16.79
C THR A 61 11.98 -3.58 16.43
N ALA A 62 12.74 -3.84 15.37
CA ALA A 62 13.09 -5.18 14.91
C ALA A 62 13.88 -5.97 15.99
N ASN A 63 14.77 -5.32 16.71
CA ASN A 63 15.55 -5.95 17.77
C ASN A 63 14.69 -6.54 18.90
N VAL A 64 13.51 -5.97 19.17
CA VAL A 64 12.56 -6.53 20.15
C VAL A 64 12.00 -7.88 19.69
N LEU A 65 11.90 -8.08 18.37
CA LEU A 65 11.34 -9.29 17.77
C LEU A 65 12.38 -10.42 17.65
N LEU A 66 13.67 -10.11 17.59
CA LEU A 66 14.73 -11.09 17.31
C LEU A 66 14.67 -12.30 18.22
N LYS A 67 14.60 -12.10 19.53
CA LYS A 67 14.54 -13.20 20.50
C LYS A 67 13.31 -14.10 20.30
N ALA A 68 12.18 -13.52 19.97
CA ALA A 68 10.94 -14.26 19.75
C ALA A 68 10.94 -15.05 18.43
N ILE A 69 11.78 -14.64 17.46
CA ILE A 69 11.97 -15.36 16.20
C ILE A 69 13.03 -16.45 16.35
N GLU A 70 14.11 -16.20 17.08
CA GLU A 70 15.20 -17.16 17.31
C GLU A 70 14.74 -18.34 18.18
N GLU A 71 14.00 -18.05 19.24
CA GLU A 71 13.50 -19.04 20.19
C GLU A 71 11.96 -18.91 20.31
N PRO A 72 11.22 -19.27 19.25
CA PRO A 72 9.78 -19.15 19.28
C PRO A 72 9.19 -20.11 20.33
N PRO A 73 8.16 -19.68 21.07
CA PRO A 73 7.43 -20.56 21.97
C PRO A 73 6.87 -21.78 21.22
N GLU A 74 6.69 -22.88 21.93
CA GLU A 74 6.13 -24.09 21.33
C GLU A 74 4.82 -23.81 20.61
N ARG A 75 4.67 -24.38 19.41
CA ARG A 75 3.49 -24.24 18.55
C ARG A 75 3.20 -22.78 18.14
N THR A 76 4.20 -21.91 18.08
CA THR A 76 4.07 -20.54 17.57
C THR A 76 4.73 -20.42 16.20
N VAL A 77 4.04 -19.77 15.26
CA VAL A 77 4.53 -19.49 13.91
C VAL A 77 4.48 -17.99 13.67
N TRP A 78 5.59 -17.43 13.18
CA TRP A 78 5.71 -16.06 12.78
C TRP A 78 5.66 -15.94 11.24
N LEU A 79 4.78 -15.11 10.73
CA LEU A 79 4.66 -14.76 9.31
C LEU A 79 4.94 -13.26 9.18
N LEU A 80 6.07 -12.93 8.59
CA LEU A 80 6.49 -11.55 8.31
C LEU A 80 6.26 -11.28 6.84
N CYS A 81 5.39 -10.32 6.53
CA CYS A 81 5.05 -9.95 5.16
C CYS A 81 5.80 -8.65 4.79
N ALA A 82 6.49 -8.67 3.66
CA ALA A 82 7.18 -7.51 3.10
C ALA A 82 7.08 -7.53 1.57
N PRO A 83 7.22 -6.40 0.87
CA PRO A 83 7.20 -6.33 -0.58
C PRO A 83 8.32 -7.17 -1.21
N SER A 84 9.53 -7.10 -0.68
CA SER A 84 10.64 -7.96 -1.06
C SER A 84 11.46 -8.41 0.17
N ALA A 85 12.29 -9.43 0.00
CA ALA A 85 13.18 -9.89 1.05
C ALA A 85 14.30 -8.86 1.34
N GLU A 86 14.67 -8.07 0.35
CA GLU A 86 15.69 -7.02 0.42
C GLU A 86 15.25 -5.84 1.29
N ASP A 87 13.95 -5.57 1.36
CA ASP A 87 13.38 -4.49 2.19
C ASP A 87 13.41 -4.84 3.69
N MET A 88 13.59 -6.12 4.00
CA MET A 88 13.67 -6.58 5.38
C MET A 88 15.06 -6.34 5.99
N ILE A 89 15.09 -5.91 7.26
CA ILE A 89 16.31 -5.77 8.04
C ILE A 89 17.08 -7.11 8.03
N THR A 90 18.37 -7.06 7.70
CA THR A 90 19.22 -8.25 7.50
C THR A 90 19.21 -9.18 8.71
N THR A 91 19.14 -8.64 9.93
CA THR A 91 19.11 -9.43 11.17
C THR A 91 17.85 -10.28 11.31
N ILE A 92 16.68 -9.80 10.83
CA ILE A 92 15.44 -10.58 10.77
C ILE A 92 15.49 -11.55 9.60
N ARG A 93 15.88 -11.07 8.41
CA ARG A 93 15.93 -11.89 7.20
C ARG A 93 16.77 -13.15 7.36
N SER A 94 17.93 -13.04 8.03
CA SER A 94 18.84 -14.17 8.26
C SER A 94 18.26 -15.27 9.16
N ARG A 95 17.19 -14.97 9.93
CA ARG A 95 16.54 -15.88 10.89
C ARG A 95 15.20 -16.42 10.40
N CYS A 96 14.76 -15.96 9.26
CA CYS A 96 13.49 -16.36 8.68
C CYS A 96 13.71 -17.19 7.41
N ARG A 97 12.81 -18.16 7.19
CA ARG A 97 12.74 -18.83 5.90
C ARG A 97 12.02 -17.93 4.91
N HIS A 98 12.66 -17.58 3.82
CA HIS A 98 12.03 -16.81 2.75
C HIS A 98 11.07 -17.68 1.93
N LEU A 99 9.86 -17.17 1.73
CA LEU A 99 8.82 -17.74 0.88
C LEU A 99 8.37 -16.67 -0.13
N GLY A 100 8.87 -16.76 -1.36
CA GLY A 100 8.49 -15.86 -2.44
C GLY A 100 7.08 -16.18 -2.94
N LEU A 101 6.21 -15.18 -2.98
CA LEU A 101 4.91 -15.25 -3.62
C LEU A 101 5.04 -14.81 -5.08
N ARG A 102 4.41 -15.54 -5.98
CA ARG A 102 4.39 -15.18 -7.40
C ARG A 102 3.38 -14.06 -7.64
N ILE A 103 3.77 -13.09 -8.46
CA ILE A 103 2.84 -12.13 -9.02
C ILE A 103 1.90 -12.88 -9.97
N PRO A 104 0.58 -12.78 -9.80
CA PRO A 104 -0.35 -13.45 -10.70
C PRO A 104 -0.27 -12.86 -12.13
N ASP A 105 -0.59 -13.69 -13.10
CA ASP A 105 -0.73 -13.25 -14.50
C ASP A 105 -1.88 -12.23 -14.63
N PRO A 106 -1.76 -11.16 -15.45
CA PRO A 106 -2.83 -10.19 -15.66
C PRO A 106 -4.16 -10.81 -16.10
N HIS A 107 -4.12 -11.87 -16.93
CA HIS A 107 -5.33 -12.58 -17.34
C HIS A 107 -5.99 -13.31 -16.17
N ALA A 108 -5.21 -13.91 -15.27
CA ALA A 108 -5.76 -14.56 -14.07
C ALA A 108 -6.42 -13.53 -13.11
N VAL A 109 -5.88 -12.33 -13.01
CA VAL A 109 -6.50 -11.22 -12.26
C VAL A 109 -7.77 -10.74 -12.95
N ALA A 110 -7.75 -10.56 -14.26
CA ALA A 110 -8.92 -10.18 -15.05
C ALA A 110 -10.06 -11.19 -14.88
N ASP A 111 -9.78 -12.49 -15.03
CA ASP A 111 -10.75 -13.57 -14.82
C ASP A 111 -11.35 -13.56 -13.41
N LEU A 112 -10.54 -13.22 -12.40
CA LEU A 112 -11.03 -13.07 -11.03
C LEU A 112 -12.01 -11.91 -10.92
N LEU A 113 -11.71 -10.74 -11.51
CA LEU A 113 -12.58 -9.56 -11.50
C LEU A 113 -13.90 -9.81 -12.25
N VAL A 114 -13.84 -10.48 -13.41
CA VAL A 114 -15.05 -10.86 -14.15
C VAL A 114 -15.94 -11.77 -13.30
N ARG A 115 -15.38 -12.86 -12.75
CA ARG A 115 -16.15 -13.87 -12.00
C ARG A 115 -16.67 -13.35 -10.66
N ARG A 116 -15.87 -12.60 -9.94
CA ARG A 116 -16.19 -12.15 -8.56
C ARG A 116 -16.95 -10.83 -8.52
N ASP A 117 -16.57 -9.91 -9.40
CA ASP A 117 -16.99 -8.52 -9.33
C ASP A 117 -17.91 -8.12 -10.51
N GLY A 118 -18.10 -9.00 -11.52
CA GLY A 118 -18.96 -8.75 -12.68
C GLY A 118 -18.44 -7.65 -13.61
N VAL A 119 -17.13 -7.43 -13.65
CA VAL A 119 -16.49 -6.42 -14.52
C VAL A 119 -16.49 -6.93 -15.96
N ASP A 120 -16.63 -6.03 -16.93
CA ASP A 120 -16.47 -6.36 -18.35
C ASP A 120 -15.06 -6.94 -18.61
N PRO A 121 -14.91 -8.00 -19.43
CA PRO A 121 -13.61 -8.65 -19.67
C PRO A 121 -12.52 -7.73 -20.22
N ALA A 122 -12.86 -6.79 -21.10
CA ALA A 122 -11.89 -5.85 -21.66
C ALA A 122 -11.41 -4.85 -20.59
N ASP A 123 -12.35 -4.27 -19.83
CA ASP A 123 -12.03 -3.38 -18.70
C ASP A 123 -11.25 -4.11 -17.60
N ALA A 124 -11.56 -5.38 -17.34
CA ALA A 124 -10.87 -6.19 -16.34
C ALA A 124 -9.41 -6.43 -16.71
N LEU A 125 -9.12 -6.73 -17.98
CA LEU A 125 -7.76 -6.99 -18.44
C LEU A 125 -6.94 -5.70 -18.46
N SER A 126 -7.47 -4.60 -19.00
CA SER A 126 -6.81 -3.30 -18.97
C SER A 126 -6.52 -2.82 -17.54
N ALA A 127 -7.48 -2.96 -16.62
CA ALA A 127 -7.29 -2.66 -15.20
C ALA A 127 -6.26 -3.57 -14.53
N ALA A 128 -6.22 -4.86 -14.86
CA ALA A 128 -5.24 -5.80 -14.32
C ALA A 128 -3.81 -5.46 -14.77
N ARG A 129 -3.61 -5.10 -16.05
CA ARG A 129 -2.34 -4.63 -16.59
C ARG A 129 -1.91 -3.32 -15.94
N ALA A 130 -2.79 -2.31 -15.93
CA ALA A 130 -2.55 -1.02 -15.32
C ALA A 130 -2.19 -1.11 -13.83
N ALA A 131 -2.78 -2.06 -13.11
CA ALA A 131 -2.48 -2.35 -11.72
C ALA A 131 -1.25 -3.24 -11.51
N GLN A 132 -0.56 -3.66 -12.58
CA GLN A 132 0.57 -4.61 -12.52
C GLN A 132 0.20 -5.86 -11.69
N SER A 133 -0.97 -6.41 -11.94
CA SER A 133 -1.54 -7.59 -11.25
C SER A 133 -1.86 -7.40 -9.76
N HIS A 134 -1.83 -6.18 -9.21
CA HIS A 134 -2.29 -5.93 -7.86
C HIS A 134 -3.81 -5.97 -7.79
N ILE A 135 -4.38 -7.07 -7.25
CA ILE A 135 -5.81 -7.38 -7.30
C ILE A 135 -6.70 -6.25 -6.74
N GLY A 136 -6.32 -5.68 -5.59
CA GLY A 136 -7.09 -4.60 -4.96
C GLY A 136 -7.14 -3.34 -5.82
N LEU A 137 -6.01 -2.95 -6.41
CA LEU A 137 -5.92 -1.80 -7.30
C LEU A 137 -6.63 -2.06 -8.63
N ALA A 138 -6.47 -3.25 -9.23
CA ALA A 138 -7.15 -3.63 -10.45
C ALA A 138 -8.67 -3.53 -10.29
N ARG A 139 -9.20 -4.03 -9.16
CA ARG A 139 -10.61 -3.89 -8.79
C ARG A 139 -11.05 -2.44 -8.68
N ALA A 140 -10.26 -1.60 -8.03
CA ALA A 140 -10.57 -0.19 -7.87
C ALA A 140 -10.56 0.55 -9.22
N LEU A 141 -9.54 0.33 -10.05
CA LEU A 141 -9.48 0.89 -11.40
C LEU A 141 -10.62 0.42 -12.30
N ALA A 142 -11.03 -0.84 -12.19
CA ALA A 142 -12.14 -1.38 -12.98
C ALA A 142 -13.50 -0.76 -12.60
N LYS A 143 -13.72 -0.45 -11.30
CA LYS A 143 -15.00 0.01 -10.77
C LYS A 143 -15.14 1.52 -10.62
N ASP A 144 -14.05 2.25 -10.44
CA ASP A 144 -14.06 3.70 -10.18
C ASP A 144 -13.52 4.51 -11.38
N PRO A 145 -14.41 5.13 -12.17
CA PRO A 145 -14.01 6.00 -13.28
C PRO A 145 -13.13 7.19 -12.85
N LYS A 146 -13.36 7.73 -11.63
CA LYS A 146 -12.55 8.84 -11.11
C LYS A 146 -11.11 8.40 -10.86
N MET A 147 -10.92 7.16 -10.41
CA MET A 147 -9.59 6.61 -10.20
C MET A 147 -8.84 6.41 -11.53
N ARG A 148 -9.53 5.91 -12.56
CA ARG A 148 -8.97 5.84 -13.94
C ARG A 148 -8.59 7.22 -14.46
N GLN A 149 -9.46 8.21 -14.31
CA GLN A 149 -9.20 9.57 -14.74
C GLN A 149 -7.99 10.19 -14.04
N ARG A 150 -7.87 10.04 -12.74
CA ARG A 150 -6.71 10.51 -11.96
C ARG A 150 -5.42 9.85 -12.44
N ARG A 151 -5.42 8.52 -12.58
CA ARG A 151 -4.28 7.79 -13.12
C ARG A 151 -3.88 8.34 -14.50
N ARG A 152 -4.85 8.57 -15.39
CA ARG A 152 -4.60 9.13 -16.72
C ARG A 152 -3.97 10.53 -16.64
N GLN A 153 -4.40 11.39 -15.72
CA GLN A 153 -3.78 12.69 -15.48
C GLN A 153 -2.32 12.56 -15.07
N ILE A 154 -2.00 11.63 -14.18
CA ILE A 154 -0.63 11.37 -13.72
C ILE A 154 0.26 10.92 -14.87
N ILE A 155 -0.13 9.90 -15.64
CA ILE A 155 0.70 9.35 -16.72
C ILE A 155 0.82 10.28 -17.92
N THR A 156 -0.10 11.22 -18.13
CA THR A 156 -0.03 12.22 -19.22
C THR A 156 0.79 13.45 -18.87
N ALA A 157 0.99 13.75 -17.58
CA ALA A 157 1.74 14.93 -17.15
C ALA A 157 3.13 15.05 -17.78
N PRO A 158 3.95 13.97 -17.91
CA PRO A 158 5.28 14.07 -18.53
C PRO A 158 5.30 14.57 -19.95
N ALA A 159 4.26 14.31 -20.74
CA ALA A 159 4.17 14.77 -22.12
C ALA A 159 3.97 16.29 -22.24
N GLN A 160 3.55 16.94 -21.17
CA GLN A 160 3.27 18.38 -21.11
C GLN A 160 4.46 19.18 -20.56
N VAL A 161 5.40 18.52 -19.88
CA VAL A 161 6.58 19.17 -19.27
C VAL A 161 7.66 19.47 -20.31
N ARG A 162 7.94 20.76 -20.53
CA ARG A 162 8.94 21.25 -21.47
C ARG A 162 10.06 22.07 -20.80
N SER A 163 9.88 22.44 -19.55
CA SER A 163 10.82 23.26 -18.80
C SER A 163 10.92 22.78 -17.33
N VAL A 164 11.99 23.19 -16.64
CA VAL A 164 12.16 22.90 -15.21
C VAL A 164 11.03 23.52 -14.37
N GLY A 165 10.57 24.73 -14.72
CA GLY A 165 9.45 25.37 -14.04
C GLY A 165 8.15 24.56 -14.17
N GLU A 166 7.83 24.09 -15.37
CA GLU A 166 6.66 23.21 -15.59
C GLU A 166 6.78 21.88 -14.84
N ALA A 167 8.00 21.33 -14.71
CA ALA A 167 8.23 20.13 -13.91
C ALA A 167 7.92 20.35 -12.43
N VAL A 168 8.27 21.51 -11.87
CA VAL A 168 7.95 21.87 -10.48
C VAL A 168 6.44 21.98 -10.28
N PHE A 169 5.74 22.68 -11.17
CA PHE A 169 4.27 22.77 -11.10
C PHE A 169 3.59 21.41 -11.24
N ALA A 170 4.04 20.56 -12.17
CA ALA A 170 3.51 19.22 -12.32
C ALA A 170 3.73 18.35 -11.04
N ALA A 171 4.85 18.52 -10.35
CA ALA A 171 5.12 17.85 -9.09
C ALA A 171 4.22 18.37 -7.96
N GLU A 172 3.95 19.68 -7.89
CA GLU A 172 3.01 20.29 -6.95
C GLU A 172 1.57 19.80 -7.18
N ASP A 173 1.13 19.72 -8.45
CA ASP A 173 -0.18 19.19 -8.83
C ASP A 173 -0.32 17.72 -8.42
N LEU A 174 0.72 16.92 -8.63
CA LEU A 174 0.75 15.51 -8.25
C LEU A 174 0.62 15.35 -6.72
N LEU A 175 1.32 16.18 -5.97
CA LEU A 175 1.22 16.23 -4.51
C LEU A 175 -0.18 16.66 -4.04
N ALA A 176 -0.79 17.65 -4.71
CA ALA A 176 -2.15 18.10 -4.41
C ALA A 176 -3.19 17.00 -4.68
N ILE A 177 -3.07 16.27 -5.79
CA ILE A 177 -3.91 15.12 -6.12
C ILE A 177 -3.79 14.04 -5.05
N ALA A 178 -2.56 13.70 -4.63
CA ALA A 178 -2.33 12.70 -3.60
C ALA A 178 -2.94 13.08 -2.25
N LYS A 179 -2.80 14.35 -1.84
CA LYS A 179 -3.40 14.87 -0.60
C LYS A 179 -4.93 14.80 -0.64
N THR A 180 -5.54 15.31 -1.70
CA THR A 180 -7.00 15.30 -1.88
C THR A 180 -7.56 13.88 -1.87
N GLN A 181 -6.84 12.93 -2.46
CA GLN A 181 -7.23 11.52 -2.44
C GLN A 181 -7.18 10.93 -1.04
N ALA A 182 -6.09 11.15 -0.31
CA ALA A 182 -5.93 10.66 1.06
C ALA A 182 -6.97 11.26 2.01
N GLU A 183 -7.27 12.55 1.88
CA GLU A 183 -8.28 13.25 2.67
C GLU A 183 -9.68 12.70 2.39
N SER A 184 -10.08 12.59 1.12
CA SER A 184 -11.42 12.10 0.75
C SER A 184 -11.67 10.65 1.19
N GLN A 185 -10.65 9.80 1.22
CA GLN A 185 -10.77 8.41 1.67
C GLN A 185 -10.86 8.27 3.19
N SER A 186 -10.29 9.22 3.93
CA SER A 186 -10.21 9.16 5.40
C SER A 186 -11.30 9.98 6.09
N GLU A 187 -11.89 10.95 5.43
CA GLU A 187 -12.80 11.95 6.04
C GLU A 187 -14.01 11.32 6.73
N GLU A 188 -14.75 10.46 6.04
CA GLU A 188 -15.91 9.77 6.62
C GLU A 188 -15.53 8.88 7.81
N ARG A 189 -14.41 8.16 7.69
CA ARG A 189 -13.92 7.29 8.75
C ARG A 189 -13.49 8.10 9.95
N ASN A 190 -12.73 9.16 9.75
CA ASN A 190 -12.23 10.03 10.80
C ASN A 190 -13.40 10.71 11.55
N ALA A 191 -14.41 11.16 10.82
CA ALA A 191 -15.62 11.74 11.40
C ALA A 191 -16.39 10.72 12.26
N ARG A 192 -16.56 9.48 11.78
CA ARG A 192 -17.20 8.40 12.53
C ARG A 192 -16.44 8.04 13.80
N GLU A 193 -15.13 7.88 13.73
CA GLU A 193 -14.27 7.56 14.87
C GLU A 193 -14.33 8.67 15.93
N LYS A 194 -14.30 9.94 15.50
CA LYS A 194 -14.41 11.10 16.41
C LYS A 194 -15.77 11.14 17.08
N ALA A 195 -16.86 10.93 16.33
CA ALA A 195 -18.21 10.89 16.87
C ALA A 195 -18.41 9.73 17.85
N GLU A 196 -17.81 8.57 17.58
CA GLU A 196 -17.87 7.40 18.47
C GLU A 196 -17.08 7.63 19.75
N LEU A 197 -15.87 8.18 19.66
CA LEU A 197 -15.07 8.54 20.83
C LEU A 197 -15.82 9.57 21.71
N MET A 198 -16.41 10.59 21.12
CA MET A 198 -17.20 11.58 21.86
C MET A 198 -18.37 10.94 22.63
N ARG A 199 -19.09 10.02 21.99
CA ARG A 199 -20.17 9.23 22.67
C ARG A 199 -19.63 8.38 23.80
N GLN A 200 -18.50 7.69 23.62
CA GLN A 200 -17.87 6.87 24.68
C GLN A 200 -17.40 7.73 25.87
N LEU A 201 -16.99 8.97 25.61
CA LEU A 201 -16.59 9.92 26.65
C LEU A 201 -17.78 10.65 27.33
N GLY A 202 -19.02 10.36 26.91
CA GLY A 202 -20.23 11.02 27.42
C GLY A 202 -20.30 12.51 27.12
N MET A 203 -19.74 12.94 25.99
CA MET A 203 -19.69 14.35 25.59
C MET A 203 -20.88 14.69 24.70
N GLU A 204 -21.53 15.80 24.97
CA GLU A 204 -22.52 16.41 24.09
C GLU A 204 -21.87 17.40 23.11
N GLU A 205 -22.52 17.63 21.97
CA GLU A 205 -22.04 18.59 20.98
C GLU A 205 -21.90 19.99 21.59
N GLY A 206 -20.71 20.58 21.50
CA GLY A 206 -20.40 21.91 22.01
C GLY A 206 -19.81 21.97 23.43
N GLN A 207 -19.68 20.85 24.14
CA GLN A 207 -19.02 20.82 25.44
C GLN A 207 -17.50 20.89 25.33
N SER A 208 -16.86 21.71 26.20
CA SER A 208 -15.41 21.73 26.31
C SER A 208 -14.89 20.49 27.05
N PRO A 209 -13.97 19.71 26.45
CA PRO A 209 -13.53 18.46 27.02
C PRO A 209 -12.72 18.66 28.32
N ALA A 210 -12.92 17.80 29.32
CA ALA A 210 -12.11 17.71 30.53
C ALA A 210 -10.66 17.27 30.20
N SER A 211 -9.71 17.44 31.14
CA SER A 211 -8.30 17.17 30.89
C SER A 211 -8.03 15.74 30.39
N HIS A 212 -8.65 14.72 31.00
CA HIS A 212 -8.51 13.33 30.59
C HIS A 212 -9.17 13.00 29.23
N GLN A 213 -10.29 13.68 28.91
CA GLN A 213 -10.96 13.56 27.61
C GLN A 213 -10.13 14.20 26.50
N ARG A 214 -9.48 15.35 26.77
CA ARG A 214 -8.55 16.02 25.84
C ARG A 214 -7.39 15.10 25.45
N ALA A 215 -6.85 14.33 26.37
CA ALA A 215 -5.75 13.40 26.09
C ALA A 215 -6.19 12.32 25.08
N ARG A 216 -7.38 11.74 25.27
CA ARG A 216 -7.92 10.71 24.35
C ARG A 216 -8.26 11.28 22.97
N ILE A 217 -8.85 12.46 22.92
CA ILE A 217 -9.15 13.15 21.66
C ILE A 217 -7.86 13.45 20.90
N ARG A 218 -6.84 13.97 21.60
CA ARG A 218 -5.54 14.25 20.99
C ARG A 218 -4.85 12.98 20.46
N GLU A 219 -4.91 11.90 21.21
CA GLU A 219 -4.39 10.60 20.77
C GLU A 219 -5.05 10.14 19.46
N LEU A 220 -6.38 10.23 19.37
CA LEU A 220 -7.12 9.92 18.14
C LEU A 220 -6.70 10.83 16.98
N GLU A 221 -6.62 12.14 17.19
CA GLU A 221 -6.23 13.12 16.18
C GLU A 221 -4.79 12.89 15.67
N GLU A 222 -3.89 12.50 16.57
CA GLU A 222 -2.52 12.13 16.20
C GLU A 222 -2.48 10.83 15.38
N ASP A 223 -3.31 9.84 15.72
CA ASP A 223 -3.45 8.61 14.93
C ASP A 223 -4.04 8.88 13.55
N GLN A 224 -5.08 9.72 13.47
CA GLN A 224 -5.68 10.16 12.21
C GLN A 224 -4.67 10.91 11.34
N LYS A 225 -3.85 11.78 11.92
CA LYS A 225 -2.78 12.50 11.22
C LYS A 225 -1.70 11.56 10.69
N ARG A 226 -1.32 10.54 11.47
CA ARG A 226 -0.36 9.51 11.03
C ARG A 226 -0.90 8.72 9.84
N ARG A 227 -2.16 8.30 9.89
CA ARG A 227 -2.84 7.61 8.79
C ARG A 227 -2.92 8.46 7.53
N SER A 228 -3.30 9.72 7.65
CA SER A 228 -3.35 10.64 6.51
C SER A 228 -1.97 10.80 5.87
N LYS A 229 -0.91 10.96 6.67
CA LYS A 229 0.46 11.03 6.16
C LYS A 229 0.85 9.76 5.38
N ARG A 230 0.51 8.58 5.91
CA ARG A 230 0.75 7.31 5.21
C ARG A 230 -0.03 7.24 3.89
N ALA A 231 -1.32 7.57 3.91
CA ALA A 231 -2.17 7.52 2.72
C ALA A 231 -1.64 8.45 1.60
N ILE A 232 -1.13 9.62 1.95
CA ILE A 232 -0.46 10.54 1.01
C ILE A 232 0.80 9.88 0.43
N GLN A 233 1.62 9.29 1.27
CA GLN A 233 2.86 8.61 0.86
C GLN A 233 2.59 7.43 -0.07
N ASP A 234 1.62 6.57 0.29
CA ASP A 234 1.20 5.43 -0.52
C ASP A 234 0.59 5.88 -1.88
N SER A 235 -0.13 7.02 -1.89
CA SER A 235 -0.66 7.62 -3.12
C SER A 235 0.43 8.18 -4.03
N LEU A 236 1.45 8.83 -3.45
CA LEU A 236 2.61 9.33 -4.20
C LEU A 236 3.45 8.18 -4.76
N ASP A 237 3.74 7.16 -3.95
CA ASP A 237 4.46 5.98 -4.42
C ASP A 237 3.73 5.32 -5.60
N ARG A 238 2.41 5.19 -5.49
CA ARG A 238 1.58 4.68 -6.59
C ARG A 238 1.70 5.53 -7.85
N ALA A 239 1.65 6.86 -7.73
CA ALA A 239 1.81 7.76 -8.86
C ALA A 239 3.18 7.60 -9.54
N LEU A 240 4.25 7.45 -8.76
CA LEU A 240 5.59 7.18 -9.29
C LEU A 240 5.68 5.81 -9.97
N VAL A 241 5.02 4.78 -9.45
CA VAL A 241 4.91 3.46 -10.10
C VAL A 241 4.15 3.55 -11.42
N ASP A 242 3.06 4.34 -11.49
CA ASP A 242 2.34 4.58 -12.74
C ASP A 242 3.22 5.29 -13.78
N LEU A 243 4.03 6.27 -13.37
CA LEU A 243 5.02 6.93 -14.22
C LEU A 243 6.14 5.97 -14.68
N LEU A 244 6.62 5.08 -13.81
CA LEU A 244 7.55 4.03 -14.21
C LEU A 244 6.94 3.11 -15.26
N GLY A 245 5.65 2.76 -15.11
CA GLY A 245 4.91 1.94 -16.07
C GLY A 245 4.85 2.56 -17.46
N ILE A 246 4.53 3.86 -17.58
CA ILE A 246 4.49 4.54 -18.90
C ILE A 246 5.88 4.64 -19.52
N TYR A 247 6.92 4.97 -18.74
CA TYR A 247 8.28 5.03 -19.28
C TYR A 247 8.87 3.65 -19.62
N ARG A 248 8.45 2.59 -18.93
CA ARG A 248 8.75 1.22 -19.34
C ARG A 248 8.17 0.93 -20.73
N ASP A 249 6.91 1.26 -20.95
CA ASP A 249 6.25 1.00 -22.23
C ASP A 249 6.90 1.81 -23.36
N VAL A 250 7.27 3.08 -23.08
CA VAL A 250 8.06 3.91 -24.02
C VAL A 250 9.40 3.24 -24.36
N LEU A 251 10.13 2.76 -23.35
CA LEU A 251 11.43 2.11 -23.56
C LEU A 251 11.29 0.81 -24.36
N MET A 252 10.28 -0.04 -24.04
CA MET A 252 10.02 -1.26 -24.80
C MET A 252 9.68 -0.98 -26.25
N ARG A 253 8.89 0.06 -26.50
CA ARG A 253 8.54 0.52 -27.86
C ARG A 253 9.77 1.04 -28.62
N GLN A 254 10.64 1.83 -27.97
CA GLN A 254 11.89 2.35 -28.55
C GLN A 254 12.89 1.23 -28.88
N LEU A 255 12.90 0.15 -28.10
CA LEU A 255 13.77 -1.01 -28.32
C LEU A 255 13.17 -2.04 -29.30
N GLY A 256 11.93 -1.82 -29.79
CA GLY A 256 11.27 -2.73 -30.74
C GLY A 256 10.94 -4.10 -30.17
N THR A 257 10.63 -4.21 -28.86
CA THR A 257 10.25 -5.48 -28.24
C THR A 257 8.78 -5.81 -28.50
N ASP A 258 8.46 -7.11 -28.59
CA ASP A 258 7.07 -7.60 -28.76
C ASP A 258 6.29 -7.70 -27.43
N GLN A 259 6.78 -7.03 -26.36
CA GLN A 259 6.10 -7.10 -25.07
C GLN A 259 4.84 -6.22 -25.07
N GLU A 260 3.76 -6.78 -24.54
CA GLU A 260 2.50 -6.04 -24.35
C GLU A 260 2.68 -4.87 -23.38
N PRO A 261 2.14 -3.70 -23.72
CA PRO A 261 2.23 -2.52 -22.86
C PRO A 261 1.39 -2.70 -21.59
N ILE A 262 1.82 -2.10 -20.50
CA ILE A 262 1.06 -1.97 -19.25
C ILE A 262 -0.12 -1.00 -19.47
N ASN A 263 0.12 0.04 -20.29
CA ASN A 263 -0.81 1.13 -20.56
C ASN A 263 -1.39 0.99 -21.97
N ASP A 264 -2.14 -0.10 -22.21
CA ASP A 264 -2.75 -0.41 -23.50
C ASP A 264 -3.84 0.60 -23.93
N ASP A 265 -4.39 1.34 -22.98
CA ASP A 265 -5.35 2.43 -23.15
C ASP A 265 -4.70 3.78 -23.53
N CYS A 266 -3.36 3.86 -23.60
CA CYS A 266 -2.59 5.08 -23.80
C CYS A 266 -1.50 4.98 -24.90
N LEU A 267 -1.76 4.19 -25.97
CA LEU A 267 -0.78 3.95 -27.03
C LEU A 267 -0.33 5.25 -27.72
N ASP A 268 -1.24 6.17 -28.00
CA ASP A 268 -0.92 7.48 -28.58
C ASP A 268 0.06 8.28 -27.74
N LEU A 269 -0.08 8.23 -26.41
CA LEU A 269 0.83 8.88 -25.48
C LEU A 269 2.22 8.23 -25.50
N ILE A 270 2.27 6.89 -25.58
CA ILE A 270 3.52 6.15 -25.68
C ILE A 270 4.25 6.54 -26.96
N ASP A 271 3.56 6.57 -28.10
CA ASP A 271 4.15 6.97 -29.39
C ASP A 271 4.63 8.43 -29.38
N GLN A 272 3.87 9.34 -28.77
CA GLN A 272 4.27 10.73 -28.56
C GLN A 272 5.55 10.84 -27.73
N LEU A 273 5.64 10.15 -26.61
CA LEU A 273 6.81 10.16 -25.74
C LEU A 273 8.03 9.50 -26.40
N CYS A 274 7.83 8.45 -27.21
CA CYS A 274 8.87 7.84 -28.04
C CYS A 274 9.47 8.83 -29.02
N ALA A 275 8.64 9.64 -29.69
CA ALA A 275 9.11 10.65 -30.63
C ALA A 275 9.88 11.82 -29.97
N GLN A 276 9.63 12.06 -28.68
CA GLN A 276 10.23 13.16 -27.91
C GLN A 276 11.51 12.77 -27.15
N SER A 277 11.93 11.51 -27.18
CA SER A 277 13.07 11.04 -26.39
C SER A 277 13.81 9.86 -27.03
N THR A 278 15.10 9.76 -26.72
CA THR A 278 15.91 8.59 -27.04
C THR A 278 15.82 7.54 -25.91
N PRO A 279 16.17 6.25 -26.18
CA PRO A 279 16.20 5.22 -25.12
C PRO A 279 17.07 5.60 -23.91
N GLN A 280 18.21 6.27 -24.16
CA GLN A 280 19.09 6.74 -23.09
C GLN A 280 18.45 7.83 -22.23
N GLN A 281 17.69 8.74 -22.84
CA GLN A 281 16.96 9.77 -22.11
C GLN A 281 15.80 9.16 -21.32
N THR A 282 15.09 8.19 -21.90
CA THR A 282 14.03 7.43 -21.19
C THR A 282 14.58 6.70 -19.99
N MET A 283 15.73 6.02 -20.13
CA MET A 283 16.38 5.33 -19.01
C MET A 283 16.77 6.29 -17.87
N LYS A 284 17.30 7.49 -18.20
CA LYS A 284 17.61 8.51 -17.19
C LYS A 284 16.36 8.97 -16.43
N ARG A 285 15.21 9.08 -17.10
CA ARG A 285 13.93 9.43 -16.46
C ARG A 285 13.46 8.31 -15.52
N VAL A 286 13.57 7.04 -15.94
CA VAL A 286 13.29 5.88 -15.09
C VAL A 286 14.15 5.92 -13.83
N GLN A 287 15.47 6.09 -13.98
CA GLN A 287 16.39 6.17 -12.84
C GLN A 287 16.05 7.31 -11.88
N ALA A 288 15.71 8.51 -12.40
CA ALA A 288 15.31 9.64 -11.56
C ALA A 288 14.03 9.38 -10.78
N ILE A 289 13.05 8.67 -11.37
CA ILE A 289 11.81 8.29 -10.68
C ILE A 289 12.10 7.23 -9.60
N GLU A 290 12.96 6.24 -9.88
CA GLU A 290 13.38 5.24 -8.89
C GLU A 290 14.13 5.87 -7.71
N GLU A 291 14.96 6.89 -7.96
CA GLU A 291 15.63 7.66 -6.90
C GLU A 291 14.63 8.45 -6.04
N ALA A 292 13.61 9.03 -6.66
CA ALA A 292 12.57 9.79 -5.95
C ALA A 292 11.64 8.90 -5.09
N ARG A 293 11.60 7.58 -5.33
CA ARG A 293 10.83 6.60 -4.54
C ARG A 293 11.55 6.14 -3.28
N LYS A 294 12.87 6.29 -3.20
CA LYS A 294 13.67 5.90 -2.02
C LYS A 294 13.51 6.91 -0.88
#